data_5c92c5668e1765cae81aee63a899231f
#
_entry.id   5c92c5668e1765cae81aee63a899231f
#
_cell.length_a   1.000
_cell.length_b   1.000
_cell.length_c   1.000
_cell.angle_alpha   90.00
_cell.angle_beta   90.00
_cell.angle_gamma   90.00
#
_symmetry.space_group_name_H-M   'P 1'
#
loop_
_entity.id
_entity.type
_entity.pdbx_description
1 polymer ?
#
loop_
_entity_poly.entity_id
_entity_poly.type
_entity_poly.pdbx_seq_one_letter_code
_entity_poly.pdbx_strand_id
1 'polypeptide(L)'
;MNITPSSWDDLRLFLHIGRAGSLTAAAASLRLSHATVFRRLQGLEAELGVRLFDRSRAGYSLTAAGTELMRVAAAMELDLASTTRRLGARAAWPGGIVRLTTTDTLMHAALAPLLSAYQRSAGVQLLINTSTVQQDILRGEADVAIRAGGRPADPLVARRLCRIESTVYRSRKIGGVTPDNLADFPWIAGDETFAHLDSSKWLRQQGLDAQAHLLTNSHVNVLKLVAAGAGLAVLPCYLGDLEPSICRVIQAPPKQWRSDLWLLTRQDLRNVPRIKQLFDAVYEGTRALLPLFEGQAPMA
;
A
#
# COMPACT_ATOMS: atom_id res chain seq x y z
N MET A 1 -32.02 7.07 20.01
CA MET A 1 -31.11 7.93 20.79
C MET A 1 -29.95 8.30 19.89
N ASN A 2 -29.88 9.55 19.42
CA ASN A 2 -28.69 9.99 18.63
C ASN A 2 -27.56 10.26 19.60
N ILE A 3 -26.66 9.29 19.77
CA ILE A 3 -25.45 9.41 20.57
C ILE A 3 -24.34 9.88 19.60
N THR A 4 -24.25 11.19 19.43
CA THR A 4 -23.14 11.81 18.69
C THR A 4 -22.29 12.53 19.72
N PRO A 5 -20.98 12.22 19.85
CA PRO A 5 -20.10 12.96 20.75
C PRO A 5 -20.20 14.45 20.45
N SER A 6 -20.53 15.26 21.44
CA SER A 6 -20.86 16.67 21.25
C SER A 6 -19.68 17.55 20.84
N SER A 7 -18.46 17.06 20.95
CA SER A 7 -17.26 17.87 20.67
C SER A 7 -16.10 17.07 20.07
N TRP A 8 -15.58 17.55 18.93
CA TRP A 8 -14.30 17.06 18.37
C TRP A 8 -13.14 17.16 19.37
N ASP A 9 -13.13 18.18 20.21
CA ASP A 9 -12.09 18.35 21.22
C ASP A 9 -12.09 17.24 22.27
N ASP A 10 -13.23 16.62 22.56
CA ASP A 10 -13.32 15.49 23.50
C ASP A 10 -12.83 14.19 22.84
N LEU A 11 -13.13 13.97 21.56
CA LEU A 11 -12.53 12.86 20.80
C LEU A 11 -11.01 13.03 20.68
N ARG A 12 -10.52 14.23 20.44
CA ARG A 12 -9.08 14.53 20.41
C ARG A 12 -8.42 14.26 21.75
N LEU A 13 -9.03 14.69 22.84
CA LEU A 13 -8.56 14.40 24.19
C LEU A 13 -8.49 12.90 24.45
N PHE A 14 -9.54 12.16 24.08
CA PHE A 14 -9.58 10.70 24.17
C PHE A 14 -8.42 10.04 23.40
N LEU A 15 -8.15 10.47 22.15
CA LEU A 15 -7.01 9.99 21.34
C LEU A 15 -5.67 10.20 22.05
N HIS A 16 -5.45 11.39 22.65
CA HIS A 16 -4.22 11.68 23.39
C HIS A 16 -4.05 10.80 24.62
N ILE A 17 -5.13 10.52 25.37
CA ILE A 17 -5.10 9.62 26.54
C ILE A 17 -4.75 8.20 26.08
N GLY A 18 -5.41 7.70 25.06
CA GLY A 18 -5.21 6.33 24.56
C GLY A 18 -3.80 6.08 24.01
N ARG A 19 -3.21 7.07 23.35
CA ARG A 19 -1.82 6.99 22.86
C ARG A 19 -0.79 7.10 23.96
N ALA A 20 -1.07 7.93 24.98
CA ALA A 20 -0.14 8.17 26.08
C ALA A 20 -0.24 7.13 27.21
N GLY A 21 -1.35 6.41 27.32
CA GLY A 21 -1.64 5.49 28.43
C GLY A 21 -1.75 6.18 29.81
N SER A 22 -1.73 7.53 29.85
CA SER A 22 -1.65 8.33 31.07
C SER A 22 -2.36 9.67 30.90
N LEU A 23 -3.21 10.04 31.88
CA LEU A 23 -3.85 11.37 31.92
C LEU A 23 -2.82 12.50 32.07
N THR A 24 -1.76 12.27 32.83
CA THR A 24 -0.72 13.28 33.05
C THR A 24 0.03 13.58 31.77
N ALA A 25 0.41 12.55 31.00
CA ALA A 25 1.08 12.74 29.73
C ALA A 25 0.14 13.37 28.68
N ALA A 26 -1.13 12.99 28.64
CA ALA A 26 -2.13 13.60 27.77
C ALA A 26 -2.37 15.08 28.15
N ALA A 27 -2.45 15.41 29.43
CA ALA A 27 -2.60 16.78 29.92
C ALA A 27 -1.43 17.66 29.48
N ALA A 28 -0.21 17.18 29.62
CA ALA A 28 0.99 17.89 29.16
C ALA A 28 0.96 18.13 27.63
N SER A 29 0.62 17.11 26.83
CA SER A 29 0.55 17.23 25.36
C SER A 29 -0.51 18.20 24.87
N LEU A 30 -1.64 18.30 25.58
CA LEU A 30 -2.76 19.18 25.27
C LEU A 30 -2.66 20.57 25.93
N ARG A 31 -1.65 20.81 26.77
CA ARG A 31 -1.51 22.02 27.59
C ARG A 31 -2.72 22.29 28.48
N LEU A 32 -3.28 21.24 29.06
CA LEU A 32 -4.43 21.27 29.95
C LEU A 32 -4.03 20.82 31.37
N SER A 33 -4.85 21.17 32.38
CA SER A 33 -4.66 20.62 33.72
C SER A 33 -5.14 19.16 33.78
N HIS A 34 -4.53 18.35 34.64
CA HIS A 34 -4.96 16.96 34.88
C HIS A 34 -6.47 16.88 35.26
N ALA A 35 -6.93 17.82 36.12
CA ALA A 35 -8.35 17.86 36.51
C ALA A 35 -9.29 18.13 35.32
N THR A 36 -8.87 18.97 34.36
CA THR A 36 -9.66 19.26 33.16
C THR A 36 -9.74 18.06 32.27
N VAL A 37 -8.61 17.36 32.03
CA VAL A 37 -8.56 16.14 31.19
C VAL A 37 -9.44 15.05 31.82
N PHE A 38 -9.34 14.85 33.12
CA PHE A 38 -10.15 13.87 33.86
C PHE A 38 -11.65 14.16 33.76
N ARG A 39 -12.05 15.40 34.04
CA ARG A 39 -13.48 15.82 33.98
C ARG A 39 -14.05 15.65 32.56
N ARG A 40 -13.30 16.05 31.54
CA ARG A 40 -13.76 15.92 30.14
C ARG A 40 -13.87 14.46 29.70
N LEU A 41 -12.92 13.59 30.10
CA LEU A 41 -13.03 12.16 29.86
C LEU A 41 -14.28 11.58 30.52
N GLN A 42 -14.56 11.93 31.79
CA GLN A 42 -15.76 11.47 32.46
C GLN A 42 -17.04 11.96 31.76
N GLY A 43 -17.04 13.21 31.29
CA GLY A 43 -18.15 13.75 30.49
C GLY A 43 -18.40 12.94 29.22
N LEU A 44 -17.37 12.61 28.46
CA LEU A 44 -17.46 11.80 27.24
C LEU A 44 -17.96 10.38 27.55
N GLU A 45 -17.44 9.72 28.59
CA GLU A 45 -17.90 8.38 28.99
C GLU A 45 -19.37 8.40 29.45
N ALA A 46 -19.77 9.44 30.16
CA ALA A 46 -21.18 9.61 30.59
C ALA A 46 -22.12 9.87 29.41
N GLU A 47 -21.71 10.68 28.44
CA GLU A 47 -22.50 10.96 27.23
C GLU A 47 -22.68 9.71 26.38
N LEU A 48 -21.63 8.89 26.23
CA LEU A 48 -21.65 7.63 25.47
C LEU A 48 -22.30 6.48 26.26
N GLY A 49 -22.46 6.62 27.58
CA GLY A 49 -23.02 5.59 28.45
C GLY A 49 -22.09 4.37 28.63
N VAL A 50 -20.84 4.47 28.27
CA VAL A 50 -19.86 3.37 28.34
C VAL A 50 -18.52 3.87 28.81
N ARG A 51 -17.76 3.01 29.51
CA ARG A 51 -16.36 3.30 29.86
C ARG A 51 -15.47 3.05 28.64
N LEU A 52 -14.57 3.98 28.39
CA LEU A 52 -13.60 3.92 27.31
C LEU A 52 -12.24 3.43 27.78
N PHE A 53 -11.95 3.58 29.09
CA PHE A 53 -10.70 3.14 29.70
C PHE A 53 -10.93 2.32 30.97
N ASP A 54 -10.11 1.30 31.12
CA ASP A 54 -9.88 0.61 32.39
C ASP A 54 -8.75 1.33 33.13
N ARG A 55 -8.93 1.54 34.43
CA ARG A 55 -7.97 2.24 35.31
C ARG A 55 -7.26 1.22 36.16
N SER A 56 -5.94 1.21 36.09
CA SER A 56 -5.08 0.35 36.92
C SER A 56 -3.93 1.16 37.51
N ARG A 57 -3.16 0.50 38.39
CA ARG A 57 -1.91 1.10 38.91
C ARG A 57 -0.88 1.34 37.82
N ALA A 58 -0.98 0.63 36.68
CA ALA A 58 -0.12 0.80 35.51
C ALA A 58 -0.55 1.93 34.57
N GLY A 59 -1.74 2.52 34.79
CA GLY A 59 -2.26 3.62 33.96
C GLY A 59 -3.66 3.35 33.38
N TYR A 60 -3.89 3.89 32.20
CA TYR A 60 -5.14 3.82 31.45
C TYR A 60 -4.97 2.89 30.26
N SER A 61 -5.74 1.80 30.20
CA SER A 61 -5.82 0.87 29.06
C SER A 61 -7.20 0.97 28.42
N LEU A 62 -7.27 0.82 27.09
CA LEU A 62 -8.53 0.88 26.35
C LEU A 62 -9.42 -0.31 26.69
N THR A 63 -10.70 -0.07 26.91
CA THR A 63 -11.75 -1.10 26.89
C THR A 63 -12.02 -1.57 25.45
N ALA A 64 -12.88 -2.57 25.25
CA ALA A 64 -13.37 -2.96 23.92
C ALA A 64 -14.05 -1.77 23.21
N ALA A 65 -14.94 -1.03 23.90
CA ALA A 65 -15.58 0.17 23.39
C ALA A 65 -14.56 1.29 23.09
N GLY A 66 -13.56 1.47 23.97
CA GLY A 66 -12.46 2.40 23.76
C GLY A 66 -11.62 2.04 22.52
N THR A 67 -11.35 0.76 22.28
CA THR A 67 -10.60 0.30 21.10
C THR A 67 -11.38 0.59 19.80
N GLU A 68 -12.67 0.37 19.80
CA GLU A 68 -13.53 0.68 18.65
C GLU A 68 -13.58 2.18 18.37
N LEU A 69 -13.81 3.01 19.41
CA LEU A 69 -13.82 4.47 19.27
C LEU A 69 -12.44 5.01 18.84
N MET A 70 -11.33 4.43 19.34
CA MET A 70 -9.96 4.81 18.97
C MET A 70 -9.74 4.66 17.47
N ARG A 71 -10.19 3.56 16.89
CA ARG A 71 -10.07 3.31 15.45
C ARG A 71 -10.79 4.38 14.63
N VAL A 72 -12.03 4.72 15.01
CA VAL A 72 -12.85 5.72 14.32
C VAL A 72 -12.29 7.13 14.49
N ALA A 73 -11.99 7.53 15.72
CA ALA A 73 -11.48 8.86 16.03
C ALA A 73 -10.10 9.12 15.39
N ALA A 74 -9.21 8.11 15.34
CA ALA A 74 -7.92 8.22 14.65
C ALA A 74 -8.09 8.41 13.14
N ALA A 75 -9.05 7.72 12.52
CA ALA A 75 -9.36 7.92 11.10
C ALA A 75 -9.89 9.34 10.83
N MET A 76 -10.79 9.86 11.68
CA MET A 76 -11.31 11.23 11.57
C MET A 76 -10.19 12.28 11.73
N GLU A 77 -9.25 12.09 12.65
CA GLU A 77 -8.09 12.99 12.83
C GLU A 77 -7.21 13.03 11.57
N LEU A 78 -6.93 11.87 10.98
CA LEU A 78 -6.18 11.77 9.73
C LEU A 78 -6.89 12.48 8.57
N ASP A 79 -8.20 12.30 8.44
CA ASP A 79 -9.02 12.93 7.40
C ASP A 79 -9.03 14.45 7.56
N LEU A 80 -9.22 14.94 8.78
CA LEU A 80 -9.20 16.38 9.07
C LEU A 80 -7.81 16.98 8.80
N ALA A 81 -6.74 16.33 9.27
CA ALA A 81 -5.37 16.76 9.03
C ALA A 81 -5.02 16.74 7.52
N SER A 82 -5.49 15.73 6.78
CA SER A 82 -5.31 15.63 5.33
C SER A 82 -6.02 16.76 4.60
N THR A 83 -7.25 17.07 5.02
CA THR A 83 -8.07 18.15 4.45
C THR A 83 -7.48 19.52 4.73
N THR A 84 -7.03 19.78 5.96
CA THR A 84 -6.40 21.04 6.34
C THR A 84 -5.11 21.27 5.55
N ARG A 85 -4.28 20.24 5.38
CA ARG A 85 -3.09 20.31 4.50
C ARG A 85 -3.47 20.62 3.04
N ARG A 86 -4.57 20.05 2.52
CA ARG A 86 -5.06 20.33 1.16
C ARG A 86 -5.47 21.78 0.98
N LEU A 87 -6.14 22.34 1.97
CA LEU A 87 -6.55 23.75 1.94
C LEU A 87 -5.35 24.71 1.97
N GLY A 88 -4.34 24.44 2.82
CA GLY A 88 -3.12 25.23 2.89
C GLY A 88 -2.23 25.10 1.64
N ALA A 89 -2.19 23.96 0.99
CA ALA A 89 -1.34 23.72 -0.18
C ALA A 89 -1.88 24.30 -1.50
N ARG A 90 -3.14 24.74 -1.55
CA ARG A 90 -3.73 25.38 -2.74
C ARG A 90 -2.99 26.63 -3.20
N ALA A 91 -2.35 27.36 -2.29
CA ALA A 91 -1.58 28.56 -2.61
C ALA A 91 -0.21 28.23 -3.23
N ALA A 92 0.40 27.09 -2.89
CA ALA A 92 1.75 26.72 -3.33
C ALA A 92 1.75 25.96 -4.68
N TRP A 93 0.65 25.29 -5.02
CA TRP A 93 0.56 24.46 -6.24
C TRP A 93 -0.75 24.75 -6.99
N PRO A 94 -0.73 25.58 -8.06
CA PRO A 94 -1.93 25.93 -8.81
C PRO A 94 -2.72 24.74 -9.35
N GLY A 95 -2.03 23.67 -9.75
CA GLY A 95 -2.65 22.39 -10.17
C GLY A 95 -3.18 21.55 -9.00
N GLY A 96 -2.84 21.93 -7.75
CA GLY A 96 -3.22 21.20 -6.54
C GLY A 96 -2.31 20.01 -6.21
N ILE A 97 -2.77 19.18 -5.25
CA ILE A 97 -2.05 18.00 -4.80
C ILE A 97 -2.79 16.75 -5.27
N VAL A 98 -2.04 15.73 -5.66
CA VAL A 98 -2.54 14.37 -5.94
C VAL A 98 -1.76 13.37 -5.08
N ARG A 99 -2.48 12.59 -4.29
CA ARG A 99 -1.92 11.50 -3.49
C ARG A 99 -2.07 10.20 -4.25
N LEU A 100 -0.94 9.61 -4.60
CA LEU A 100 -0.86 8.34 -5.31
C LEU A 100 -0.32 7.27 -4.38
N THR A 101 -0.98 6.12 -4.34
CA THR A 101 -0.42 4.91 -3.72
C THR A 101 -0.18 3.83 -4.77
N THR A 102 0.96 3.16 -4.69
CA THR A 102 1.34 2.10 -5.63
C THR A 102 2.31 1.11 -4.95
N THR A 103 2.90 0.19 -5.71
CA THR A 103 3.97 -0.68 -5.22
C THR A 103 5.34 -0.13 -5.62
N ASP A 104 6.36 -0.49 -4.85
CA ASP A 104 7.76 -0.16 -5.13
C ASP A 104 8.22 -0.71 -6.49
N THR A 105 7.77 -1.91 -6.86
CA THR A 105 8.08 -2.56 -8.13
C THR A 105 7.56 -1.81 -9.34
N LEU A 106 6.32 -1.32 -9.27
CA LEU A 106 5.72 -0.52 -10.34
C LEU A 106 6.42 0.83 -10.49
N MET A 107 6.78 1.47 -9.37
CA MET A 107 7.58 2.70 -9.40
C MET A 107 8.95 2.47 -10.03
N HIS A 108 9.63 1.39 -9.62
CA HIS A 108 10.97 1.04 -10.11
C HIS A 108 10.98 0.76 -11.62
N ALA A 109 10.00 0.01 -12.12
CA ALA A 109 10.02 -0.53 -13.48
C ALA A 109 9.30 0.35 -14.52
N ALA A 110 8.23 1.06 -14.14
CA ALA A 110 7.32 1.62 -15.14
C ALA A 110 6.81 3.03 -14.83
N LEU A 111 6.39 3.31 -13.58
CA LEU A 111 5.59 4.49 -13.30
C LEU A 111 6.40 5.79 -13.19
N ALA A 112 7.66 5.74 -12.77
CA ALA A 112 8.45 6.94 -12.53
C ALA A 112 8.52 7.89 -13.73
N PRO A 113 8.80 7.46 -14.96
CA PRO A 113 8.79 8.33 -16.14
C PRO A 113 7.41 8.91 -16.43
N LEU A 114 6.34 8.09 -16.32
CA LEU A 114 4.96 8.49 -16.60
C LEU A 114 4.47 9.56 -15.62
N LEU A 115 4.73 9.34 -14.33
CA LEU A 115 4.33 10.27 -13.27
C LEU A 115 5.13 11.58 -13.33
N SER A 116 6.41 11.52 -13.70
CA SER A 116 7.23 12.70 -13.92
C SER A 116 6.72 13.55 -15.09
N ALA A 117 6.34 12.92 -16.20
CA ALA A 117 5.76 13.63 -17.35
C ALA A 117 4.42 14.27 -16.99
N TYR A 118 3.54 13.52 -16.33
CA TYR A 118 2.26 14.04 -15.85
C TYR A 118 2.44 15.21 -14.88
N GLN A 119 3.33 15.11 -13.90
CA GLN A 119 3.59 16.18 -12.92
C GLN A 119 3.97 17.50 -13.61
N ARG A 120 4.88 17.43 -14.61
CA ARG A 120 5.30 18.62 -15.38
C ARG A 120 4.16 19.23 -16.19
N SER A 121 3.33 18.40 -16.81
CA SER A 121 2.25 18.88 -17.67
C SER A 121 1.07 19.46 -16.88
N ALA A 122 0.75 18.88 -15.73
CA ALA A 122 -0.39 19.24 -14.90
C ALA A 122 -0.08 20.32 -13.85
N GLY A 123 1.20 20.62 -13.58
CA GLY A 123 1.63 21.58 -12.56
C GLY A 123 1.17 21.22 -11.14
N VAL A 124 0.98 19.93 -10.88
CA VAL A 124 0.51 19.40 -9.58
C VAL A 124 1.69 19.03 -8.67
N GLN A 125 1.45 18.97 -7.38
CA GLN A 125 2.30 18.24 -6.46
C GLN A 125 1.85 16.78 -6.37
N LEU A 126 2.76 15.83 -6.65
CA LEU A 126 2.52 14.40 -6.46
C LEU A 126 3.09 13.97 -5.10
N LEU A 127 2.23 13.40 -4.25
CA LEU A 127 2.64 12.70 -3.04
C LEU A 127 2.49 11.21 -3.29
N ILE A 128 3.64 10.53 -3.45
CA ILE A 128 3.67 9.10 -3.80
C ILE A 128 3.99 8.30 -2.55
N ASN A 129 3.13 7.35 -2.22
CA ASN A 129 3.32 6.40 -1.14
C ASN A 129 3.38 4.99 -1.71
N THR A 130 4.45 4.26 -1.38
CA THR A 130 4.57 2.84 -1.74
C THR A 130 4.10 2.00 -0.56
N SER A 131 2.95 1.34 -0.72
CA SER A 131 2.34 0.48 0.31
C SER A 131 1.74 -0.76 -0.34
N THR A 132 1.81 -1.89 0.32
CA THR A 132 1.15 -3.14 -0.08
C THR A 132 -0.30 -3.21 0.41
N VAL A 133 -0.73 -2.32 1.30
CA VAL A 133 -2.06 -2.35 1.94
C VAL A 133 -3.10 -1.67 1.07
N GLN A 134 -4.16 -2.39 0.70
CA GLN A 134 -5.26 -1.87 -0.15
C GLN A 134 -6.17 -0.82 0.54
N GLN A 135 -6.02 -0.60 1.82
CA GLN A 135 -6.97 0.20 2.63
C GLN A 135 -6.86 1.71 2.45
N ASP A 136 -5.77 2.22 1.89
CA ASP A 136 -5.44 3.66 1.86
C ASP A 136 -6.43 4.52 1.06
N ILE A 137 -7.04 3.98 0.00
CA ILE A 137 -8.00 4.73 -0.84
C ILE A 137 -9.33 4.92 -0.14
N LEU A 138 -9.88 3.85 0.44
CA LEU A 138 -11.19 3.90 1.11
C LEU A 138 -11.17 4.77 2.36
N ARG A 139 -10.00 4.89 3.00
CA ARG A 139 -9.78 5.79 4.14
C ARG A 139 -9.49 7.23 3.75
N GLY A 140 -9.44 7.56 2.45
CA GLY A 140 -9.11 8.90 1.99
C GLY A 140 -7.64 9.28 2.13
N GLU A 141 -6.75 8.34 2.43
CA GLU A 141 -5.30 8.56 2.55
C GLU A 141 -4.65 8.78 1.19
N ALA A 142 -5.20 8.16 0.12
CA ALA A 142 -4.80 8.36 -1.25
C ALA A 142 -5.98 8.78 -2.14
N ASP A 143 -5.70 9.59 -3.18
CA ASP A 143 -6.66 10.01 -4.19
C ASP A 143 -6.73 8.98 -5.33
N VAL A 144 -5.60 8.36 -5.66
CA VAL A 144 -5.45 7.38 -6.75
C VAL A 144 -4.58 6.21 -6.26
N ALA A 145 -4.90 4.98 -6.68
CA ALA A 145 -3.99 3.86 -6.53
C ALA A 145 -3.73 3.15 -7.86
N ILE A 146 -2.51 2.64 -8.00
CA ILE A 146 -2.12 1.73 -9.09
C ILE A 146 -1.70 0.43 -8.43
N ARG A 147 -2.47 -0.64 -8.66
CA ARG A 147 -2.31 -1.90 -7.92
C ARG A 147 -2.42 -3.10 -8.83
N ALA A 148 -1.53 -4.08 -8.59
CA ALA A 148 -1.65 -5.43 -9.13
C ALA A 148 -2.59 -6.26 -8.23
N GLY A 149 -3.39 -7.14 -8.85
CA GLY A 149 -4.25 -8.06 -8.11
C GLY A 149 -5.52 -8.43 -8.84
N GLY A 150 -6.45 -9.06 -8.12
CA GLY A 150 -7.78 -9.37 -8.59
C GLY A 150 -8.66 -8.13 -8.77
N ARG A 151 -9.90 -8.35 -9.19
CA ARG A 151 -10.87 -7.25 -9.38
C ARG A 151 -11.08 -6.49 -8.06
N PRO A 152 -10.93 -5.15 -8.08
CA PRO A 152 -11.17 -4.34 -6.89
C PRO A 152 -12.61 -4.44 -6.41
N ALA A 153 -12.78 -4.35 -5.08
CA ALA A 153 -14.11 -4.33 -4.47
C ALA A 153 -14.80 -2.96 -4.66
N ASP A 154 -16.14 -2.96 -4.73
CA ASP A 154 -16.95 -1.75 -4.65
C ASP A 154 -16.70 -1.04 -3.28
N PRO A 155 -16.77 0.30 -3.21
CA PRO A 155 -17.33 1.28 -4.16
C PRO A 155 -16.25 2.04 -5.00
N LEU A 156 -15.12 1.45 -5.33
CA LEU A 156 -14.07 2.14 -6.08
C LEU A 156 -14.38 2.22 -7.58
N VAL A 157 -14.01 3.34 -8.19
CA VAL A 157 -13.93 3.46 -9.65
C VAL A 157 -12.64 2.79 -10.10
N ALA A 158 -12.74 1.73 -10.87
CA ALA A 158 -11.63 0.92 -11.32
C ALA A 158 -11.51 0.92 -12.86
N ARG A 159 -10.29 1.14 -13.37
CA ARG A 159 -9.93 0.94 -14.76
C ARG A 159 -8.83 -0.08 -14.86
N ARG A 160 -9.08 -1.18 -15.56
CA ARG A 160 -8.05 -2.15 -15.87
C ARG A 160 -7.06 -1.57 -16.87
N LEU A 161 -5.76 -1.62 -16.55
CA LEU A 161 -4.69 -1.13 -17.42
C LEU A 161 -4.16 -2.22 -18.35
N CYS A 162 -3.71 -3.34 -17.77
CA CYS A 162 -3.15 -4.46 -18.50
C CYS A 162 -3.18 -5.73 -17.65
N ARG A 163 -2.70 -6.82 -18.23
CA ARG A 163 -2.36 -8.05 -17.53
C ARG A 163 -0.90 -8.02 -17.10
N ILE A 164 -0.61 -8.63 -15.97
CA ILE A 164 0.75 -8.86 -15.47
C ILE A 164 1.03 -10.35 -15.54
N GLU A 165 2.07 -10.71 -16.24
CA GLU A 165 2.60 -12.07 -16.28
C GLU A 165 3.81 -12.17 -15.33
N SER A 166 4.02 -13.37 -14.77
CA SER A 166 5.15 -13.69 -13.89
C SER A 166 5.79 -15.00 -14.30
N THR A 167 7.09 -15.13 -14.08
CA THR A 167 7.82 -16.37 -14.40
C THR A 167 9.01 -16.58 -13.45
N VAL A 168 9.70 -17.72 -13.57
CA VAL A 168 10.90 -18.04 -12.79
C VAL A 168 12.13 -17.39 -13.43
N TYR A 169 12.91 -16.71 -12.58
CA TYR A 169 14.18 -16.08 -12.96
C TYR A 169 15.36 -16.69 -12.21
N ARG A 170 16.53 -16.66 -12.86
CA ARG A 170 17.84 -16.97 -12.28
C ARG A 170 18.86 -15.91 -12.64
N SER A 171 19.93 -15.82 -11.89
CA SER A 171 21.12 -15.08 -12.33
C SER A 171 21.73 -15.74 -13.56
N ARG A 172 22.23 -14.93 -14.50
CA ARG A 172 23.03 -15.44 -15.64
C ARG A 172 24.31 -16.16 -15.21
N LYS A 173 24.76 -15.92 -13.96
CA LYS A 173 25.92 -16.60 -13.36
C LYS A 173 25.66 -18.06 -12.97
N ILE A 174 24.37 -18.43 -12.77
CA ILE A 174 23.96 -19.79 -12.42
C ILE A 174 23.65 -20.54 -13.71
N GLY A 175 24.47 -21.50 -14.08
CA GLY A 175 24.25 -22.37 -15.25
C GLY A 175 23.45 -23.62 -14.92
N GLY A 176 23.02 -24.35 -15.97
CA GLY A 176 22.41 -25.67 -15.84
C GLY A 176 20.97 -25.71 -15.29
N VAL A 177 20.33 -24.56 -15.08
CA VAL A 177 18.93 -24.49 -14.59
C VAL A 177 17.97 -24.69 -15.76
N THR A 178 17.06 -25.65 -15.62
CA THR A 178 15.97 -25.96 -16.55
C THR A 178 14.65 -26.05 -15.81
N PRO A 179 13.50 -26.03 -16.48
CA PRO A 179 12.22 -26.21 -15.82
C PRO A 179 12.06 -27.56 -15.08
N ASP A 180 12.85 -28.58 -15.44
CA ASP A 180 12.74 -29.93 -14.92
C ASP A 180 13.59 -30.18 -13.66
N ASN A 181 14.57 -29.29 -13.38
CA ASN A 181 15.49 -29.43 -12.22
C ASN A 181 15.44 -28.27 -11.23
N LEU A 182 14.33 -27.60 -11.12
CA LEU A 182 14.13 -26.44 -10.24
C LEU A 182 14.39 -26.77 -8.77
N ALA A 183 14.14 -28.02 -8.37
CA ALA A 183 14.34 -28.50 -7.00
C ALA A 183 15.83 -28.67 -6.61
N ASP A 184 16.75 -28.65 -7.59
CA ASP A 184 18.18 -28.80 -7.32
C ASP A 184 18.84 -27.46 -6.94
N PHE A 185 18.09 -26.36 -6.93
CA PHE A 185 18.62 -25.02 -6.70
C PHE A 185 18.00 -24.33 -5.50
N PRO A 186 18.73 -23.45 -4.80
CA PRO A 186 18.18 -22.66 -3.71
C PRO A 186 17.11 -21.67 -4.25
N TRP A 187 16.12 -21.39 -3.42
CA TRP A 187 15.03 -20.46 -3.74
C TRP A 187 15.05 -19.23 -2.84
N ILE A 188 14.54 -18.14 -3.39
CA ILE A 188 14.24 -16.90 -2.69
C ILE A 188 12.72 -16.76 -2.74
N ALA A 189 12.07 -16.62 -1.60
CA ALA A 189 10.62 -16.53 -1.50
C ALA A 189 10.15 -15.24 -0.81
N GLY A 190 8.88 -14.96 -0.94
CA GLY A 190 8.21 -13.96 -0.14
C GLY A 190 7.92 -14.50 1.27
N ASP A 191 7.90 -13.60 2.24
CA ASP A 191 7.41 -13.91 3.58
C ASP A 191 5.86 -14.06 3.60
N GLU A 192 5.26 -14.08 4.78
CA GLU A 192 3.81 -14.23 4.96
C GLU A 192 2.98 -13.17 4.20
N THR A 193 3.54 -11.99 3.94
CA THR A 193 2.85 -10.92 3.20
C THR A 193 2.56 -11.31 1.74
N PHE A 194 3.36 -12.22 1.16
CA PHE A 194 3.17 -12.75 -0.19
C PHE A 194 2.41 -14.08 -0.24
N ALA A 195 1.99 -14.63 0.91
CA ALA A 195 1.33 -15.92 0.99
C ALA A 195 0.05 -16.04 0.14
N HIS A 196 -0.60 -14.92 -0.15
CA HIS A 196 -1.80 -14.83 -0.97
C HIS A 196 -1.54 -14.96 -2.48
N LEU A 197 -0.30 -14.75 -2.94
CA LEU A 197 0.08 -14.82 -4.36
C LEU A 197 0.04 -16.27 -4.88
N ASP A 198 -0.44 -16.44 -6.11
CA ASP A 198 -0.53 -17.77 -6.72
C ASP A 198 0.85 -18.40 -6.97
N SER A 199 1.88 -17.57 -7.24
CA SER A 199 3.28 -18.01 -7.29
C SER A 199 3.77 -18.58 -5.96
N SER A 200 3.42 -17.97 -4.82
CA SER A 200 3.78 -18.46 -3.49
C SER A 200 3.02 -19.75 -3.13
N LYS A 201 1.76 -19.86 -3.54
CA LYS A 201 0.98 -21.12 -3.40
C LYS A 201 1.62 -22.24 -4.21
N TRP A 202 2.05 -21.94 -5.46
CA TRP A 202 2.72 -22.91 -6.30
C TRP A 202 4.05 -23.38 -5.70
N LEU A 203 4.89 -22.47 -5.18
CA LEU A 203 6.14 -22.84 -4.49
C LEU A 203 5.88 -23.86 -3.38
N ARG A 204 4.85 -23.61 -2.54
CA ARG A 204 4.46 -24.55 -1.47
C ARG A 204 3.99 -25.89 -2.02
N GLN A 205 3.17 -25.90 -3.07
CA GLN A 205 2.66 -27.11 -3.69
C GLN A 205 3.79 -27.98 -4.28
N GLN A 206 4.86 -27.35 -4.75
CA GLN A 206 6.04 -28.05 -5.27
C GLN A 206 7.07 -28.40 -4.18
N GLY A 207 6.84 -28.01 -2.92
CA GLY A 207 7.80 -28.20 -1.83
C GLY A 207 9.07 -27.35 -1.96
N LEU A 208 9.08 -26.35 -2.84
CA LEU A 208 10.24 -25.50 -3.11
C LEU A 208 10.41 -24.38 -2.08
N ASP A 209 9.36 -24.06 -1.35
CA ASP A 209 9.39 -23.11 -0.22
C ASP A 209 10.27 -23.62 0.94
N ALA A 210 10.34 -24.93 1.16
CA ALA A 210 11.24 -25.54 2.13
C ALA A 210 12.74 -25.33 1.77
N GLN A 211 13.04 -25.03 0.52
CA GLN A 211 14.39 -24.73 0.02
C GLN A 211 14.68 -23.22 -0.04
N ALA A 212 13.71 -22.40 0.38
CA ALA A 212 13.90 -20.96 0.42
C ALA A 212 14.68 -20.53 1.67
N HIS A 213 15.96 -20.25 1.48
CA HIS A 213 16.85 -19.78 2.55
C HIS A 213 16.78 -18.27 2.79
N LEU A 214 16.19 -17.52 1.87
CA LEU A 214 16.02 -16.07 1.94
C LEU A 214 14.55 -15.71 1.75
N LEU A 215 14.00 -15.05 2.77
CA LEU A 215 12.62 -14.58 2.78
C LEU A 215 12.60 -13.05 2.86
N THR A 216 11.72 -12.39 2.08
CA THR A 216 11.57 -10.93 2.08
C THR A 216 10.16 -10.52 1.71
N ASN A 217 9.74 -9.33 2.16
CA ASN A 217 8.45 -8.72 1.83
C ASN A 217 8.51 -7.74 0.63
N SER A 218 9.59 -7.75 -0.15
CA SER A 218 9.76 -6.85 -1.29
C SER A 218 10.27 -7.59 -2.52
N HIS A 219 9.54 -7.54 -3.63
CA HIS A 219 9.98 -8.09 -4.90
C HIS A 219 11.22 -7.37 -5.46
N VAL A 220 11.47 -6.11 -5.10
CA VAL A 220 12.72 -5.41 -5.46
C VAL A 220 13.90 -6.06 -4.75
N ASN A 221 13.75 -6.45 -3.48
CA ASN A 221 14.78 -7.22 -2.78
C ASN A 221 14.96 -8.60 -3.40
N VAL A 222 13.85 -9.31 -3.74
CA VAL A 222 13.92 -10.59 -4.48
C VAL A 222 14.73 -10.42 -5.77
N LEU A 223 14.43 -9.40 -6.59
CA LEU A 223 15.18 -9.10 -7.81
C LEU A 223 16.67 -8.96 -7.56
N LYS A 224 17.07 -8.18 -6.54
CA LYS A 224 18.47 -7.95 -6.21
C LYS A 224 19.17 -9.20 -5.71
N LEU A 225 18.49 -10.04 -4.94
CA LEU A 225 19.02 -11.33 -4.48
C LEU A 225 19.20 -12.31 -5.64
N VAL A 226 18.25 -12.40 -6.58
CA VAL A 226 18.41 -13.19 -7.81
C VAL A 226 19.58 -12.69 -8.63
N ALA A 227 19.71 -11.38 -8.84
CA ALA A 227 20.80 -10.77 -9.59
C ALA A 227 22.18 -11.05 -8.95
N ALA A 228 22.24 -11.11 -7.62
CA ALA A 228 23.43 -11.48 -6.86
C ALA A 228 23.78 -12.98 -6.99
N GLY A 229 22.85 -13.82 -7.47
CA GLY A 229 23.06 -15.28 -7.60
C GLY A 229 22.68 -16.06 -6.35
N ALA A 230 21.85 -15.51 -5.46
CA ALA A 230 21.48 -16.17 -4.22
C ALA A 230 20.46 -17.34 -4.41
N GLY A 231 19.82 -17.42 -5.58
CA GLY A 231 18.86 -18.49 -5.88
C GLY A 231 17.92 -18.14 -7.01
N LEU A 232 16.92 -18.98 -7.20
CA LEU A 232 15.81 -18.79 -8.12
C LEU A 232 14.66 -18.06 -7.44
N ALA A 233 13.87 -17.32 -8.21
CA ALA A 233 12.63 -16.74 -7.70
C ALA A 233 11.60 -16.56 -8.80
N VAL A 234 10.32 -16.45 -8.41
CA VAL A 234 9.25 -15.98 -9.28
C VAL A 234 9.19 -14.46 -9.19
N LEU A 235 9.27 -13.77 -10.34
CA LEU A 235 9.14 -12.33 -10.46
C LEU A 235 8.14 -11.96 -11.54
N PRO A 236 7.44 -10.81 -11.41
CA PRO A 236 6.71 -10.23 -12.51
C PRO A 236 7.63 -9.92 -13.70
N CYS A 237 7.17 -10.20 -14.92
CA CYS A 237 7.98 -10.01 -16.12
C CYS A 237 8.43 -8.56 -16.30
N TYR A 238 7.55 -7.59 -15.99
CA TYR A 238 7.88 -6.16 -16.07
C TYR A 238 9.03 -5.74 -15.14
N LEU A 239 9.35 -6.56 -14.13
CA LEU A 239 10.46 -6.31 -13.21
C LEU A 239 11.69 -7.12 -13.59
N GLY A 240 11.51 -8.42 -13.87
CA GLY A 240 12.62 -9.32 -14.15
C GLY A 240 13.28 -9.09 -15.51
N ASP A 241 12.50 -8.79 -16.56
CA ASP A 241 13.04 -8.60 -17.91
C ASP A 241 13.86 -7.30 -18.08
N LEU A 242 13.68 -6.34 -17.18
CA LEU A 242 14.47 -5.10 -17.17
C LEU A 242 15.85 -5.25 -16.50
N GLU A 243 16.10 -6.35 -15.79
CA GLU A 243 17.38 -6.56 -15.10
C GLU A 243 18.33 -7.43 -15.98
N PRO A 244 19.38 -6.84 -16.58
CA PRO A 244 20.23 -7.54 -17.55
C PRO A 244 21.02 -8.71 -16.96
N SER A 245 21.24 -8.73 -15.63
CA SER A 245 22.03 -9.75 -14.96
C SER A 245 21.28 -11.05 -14.70
N ILE A 246 19.98 -11.09 -14.97
CA ILE A 246 19.12 -12.28 -14.80
C ILE A 246 18.52 -12.73 -16.13
N CYS A 247 17.92 -13.91 -16.13
CA CYS A 247 17.18 -14.41 -17.28
C CYS A 247 16.08 -15.35 -16.83
N ARG A 248 15.06 -15.51 -17.67
CA ARG A 248 13.97 -16.45 -17.47
C ARG A 248 14.46 -17.89 -17.50
N VAL A 249 13.97 -18.71 -16.58
CA VAL A 249 14.11 -20.17 -16.62
C VAL A 249 12.93 -20.76 -17.38
N ILE A 250 11.72 -20.32 -17.10
CA ILE A 250 10.50 -20.70 -17.82
C ILE A 250 10.20 -19.57 -18.82
N GLN A 251 10.37 -19.84 -20.11
CA GLN A 251 10.26 -18.81 -21.16
C GLN A 251 8.82 -18.31 -21.32
N ALA A 252 7.84 -19.21 -21.38
CA ALA A 252 6.42 -18.88 -21.45
C ALA A 252 5.83 -18.78 -20.03
N PRO A 253 5.41 -17.57 -19.58
CA PRO A 253 4.87 -17.40 -18.24
C PRO A 253 3.65 -18.29 -17.98
N PRO A 254 3.60 -19.01 -16.85
CA PRO A 254 2.47 -19.85 -16.49
C PRO A 254 1.18 -19.04 -16.30
N LYS A 255 0.10 -19.44 -16.99
CA LYS A 255 -1.17 -18.70 -16.99
C LYS A 255 -1.79 -18.54 -15.60
N GLN A 256 -1.53 -19.46 -14.68
CA GLN A 256 -2.03 -19.43 -13.30
C GLN A 256 -1.40 -18.33 -12.43
N TRP A 257 -0.30 -17.70 -12.84
CA TRP A 257 0.35 -16.62 -12.09
C TRP A 257 -0.03 -15.23 -12.60
N ARG A 258 -1.04 -15.15 -13.43
CA ARG A 258 -1.55 -13.92 -14.02
C ARG A 258 -2.26 -13.09 -12.97
N SER A 259 -2.01 -11.79 -13.02
CA SER A 259 -2.79 -10.80 -12.29
C SER A 259 -3.14 -9.63 -13.20
N ASP A 260 -4.09 -8.80 -12.79
CA ASP A 260 -4.43 -7.59 -13.53
C ASP A 260 -3.80 -6.37 -12.85
N LEU A 261 -3.42 -5.36 -13.65
CA LEU A 261 -3.03 -4.05 -13.17
C LEU A 261 -4.24 -3.12 -13.22
N TRP A 262 -4.55 -2.52 -12.08
CA TRP A 262 -5.70 -1.65 -11.90
C TRP A 262 -5.30 -0.23 -11.54
N LEU A 263 -6.02 0.72 -12.10
CA LEU A 263 -5.98 2.15 -11.73
C LEU A 263 -7.29 2.46 -11.02
N LEU A 264 -7.20 2.96 -9.79
CA LEU A 264 -8.32 3.08 -8.86
C LEU A 264 -8.44 4.51 -8.33
N THR A 265 -9.68 4.96 -8.13
CA THR A 265 -10.00 6.18 -7.40
C THR A 265 -11.37 6.07 -6.73
N ARG A 266 -11.70 7.01 -5.86
CA ARG A 266 -13.04 7.11 -5.28
C ARG A 266 -14.00 7.78 -6.25
N GLN A 267 -15.30 7.48 -6.07
CA GLN A 267 -16.38 8.02 -6.92
C GLN A 267 -16.44 9.56 -6.89
N ASP A 268 -16.20 10.17 -5.72
CA ASP A 268 -16.22 11.64 -5.54
C ASP A 268 -15.05 12.36 -6.25
N LEU A 269 -13.96 11.64 -6.52
CA LEU A 269 -12.75 12.17 -7.17
C LEU A 269 -12.71 11.93 -8.69
N ARG A 270 -13.55 11.04 -9.22
CA ARG A 270 -13.53 10.60 -10.62
C ARG A 270 -13.54 11.77 -11.62
N ASN A 271 -14.34 12.82 -11.33
CA ASN A 271 -14.55 13.96 -12.23
C ASN A 271 -13.62 15.14 -11.92
N VAL A 272 -12.72 15.03 -10.95
CA VAL A 272 -11.74 16.07 -10.64
C VAL A 272 -10.72 16.14 -11.77
N PRO A 273 -10.52 17.31 -12.43
CA PRO A 273 -9.73 17.41 -13.65
C PRO A 273 -8.32 16.82 -13.55
N ARG A 274 -7.58 17.13 -12.47
CA ARG A 274 -6.23 16.57 -12.25
C ARG A 274 -6.22 15.05 -12.09
N ILE A 275 -7.26 14.46 -11.47
CA ILE A 275 -7.37 13.01 -11.34
C ILE A 275 -7.66 12.35 -12.68
N LYS A 276 -8.59 12.94 -13.47
CA LYS A 276 -8.88 12.47 -14.81
C LYS A 276 -7.64 12.53 -15.72
N GLN A 277 -6.90 13.63 -15.69
CA GLN A 277 -5.65 13.77 -16.45
C GLN A 277 -4.61 12.71 -16.04
N LEU A 278 -4.49 12.41 -14.73
CA LEU A 278 -3.61 11.33 -14.26
C LEU A 278 -4.07 9.96 -14.79
N PHE A 279 -5.39 9.69 -14.77
CA PHE A 279 -5.95 8.45 -15.30
C PHE A 279 -5.62 8.27 -16.78
N ASP A 280 -5.79 9.31 -17.57
CA ASP A 280 -5.50 9.28 -19.00
C ASP A 280 -4.00 9.13 -19.27
N ALA A 281 -3.15 9.88 -18.56
CA ALA A 281 -1.69 9.78 -18.69
C ALA A 281 -1.15 8.39 -18.33
N VAL A 282 -1.61 7.81 -17.22
CA VAL A 282 -1.20 6.46 -16.80
C VAL A 282 -1.71 5.41 -17.76
N TYR A 283 -2.96 5.51 -18.21
CA TYR A 283 -3.53 4.56 -19.16
C TYR A 283 -2.77 4.56 -20.49
N GLU A 284 -2.56 5.72 -21.08
CA GLU A 284 -1.84 5.82 -22.36
C GLU A 284 -0.37 5.41 -22.22
N GLY A 285 0.29 5.83 -21.14
CA GLY A 285 1.68 5.44 -20.87
C GLY A 285 1.85 3.92 -20.66
N THR A 286 0.89 3.28 -19.99
CA THR A 286 0.91 1.83 -19.79
C THR A 286 0.72 1.06 -21.09
N ARG A 287 -0.02 1.59 -22.07
CA ARG A 287 -0.20 0.95 -23.38
C ARG A 287 1.12 0.74 -24.12
N ALA A 288 2.05 1.66 -24.01
CA ALA A 288 3.38 1.53 -24.61
C ALA A 288 4.23 0.42 -23.92
N LEU A 289 3.87 0.07 -22.69
CA LEU A 289 4.57 -0.93 -21.88
C LEU A 289 3.85 -2.29 -21.85
N LEU A 290 2.77 -2.48 -22.60
CA LEU A 290 2.03 -3.75 -22.65
C LEU A 290 2.92 -4.98 -22.90
N PRO A 291 3.84 -4.97 -23.89
CA PRO A 291 4.70 -6.14 -24.14
C PRO A 291 5.54 -6.51 -22.90
N LEU A 292 6.01 -5.52 -22.14
CA LEU A 292 6.78 -5.74 -20.92
C LEU A 292 5.91 -6.36 -19.80
N PHE A 293 4.73 -5.81 -19.55
CA PHE A 293 3.82 -6.32 -18.53
C PHE A 293 3.29 -7.73 -18.85
N GLU A 294 3.00 -7.97 -20.11
CA GLU A 294 2.43 -9.24 -20.60
C GLU A 294 3.51 -10.29 -20.94
N GLY A 295 4.77 -10.00 -20.64
CA GLY A 295 5.87 -10.93 -20.83
C GLY A 295 6.09 -11.35 -22.29
N GLN A 296 5.71 -10.49 -23.25
CA GLN A 296 5.80 -10.75 -24.69
C GLN A 296 7.20 -10.42 -25.23
N ALA A 297 8.19 -11.08 -24.74
CA ALA A 297 9.62 -10.96 -25.04
C ALA A 297 10.40 -9.90 -24.19
N PRO A 298 11.61 -10.24 -23.74
CA PRO A 298 12.51 -9.23 -23.21
C PRO A 298 12.81 -8.23 -24.32
N MET A 299 12.64 -6.94 -24.01
CA MET A 299 13.25 -5.91 -24.83
C MET A 299 14.77 -6.16 -24.78
N ALA A 300 15.36 -6.49 -25.93
CA ALA A 300 16.76 -6.82 -26.09
C ALA A 300 17.69 -5.67 -25.65
#